data_5974c2bf8720d10766ef9bd5d233b493
#
_entry.id   5974c2bf8720d10766ef9bd5d233b493
#
_cell.length_a   1.000
_cell.length_b   1.000
_cell.length_c   1.000
_cell.angle_alpha   90.00
_cell.angle_beta   90.00
_cell.angle_gamma   90.00
#
_symmetry.space_group_name_H-M   'P 1'
#
loop_
_entity.id
_entity.type
_entity.pdbx_description
1 polymer ?
#
loop_
_entity_poly.entity_id
_entity_poly.type
_entity_poly.pdbx_seq_one_letter_code
_entity_poly.pdbx_strand_id
1 'polypeptide(L)'
;MLKEKVRVKTFKINDIDVTGQSNQTILEVAKEHDIDIPTLCFLEGLSCVGSCRMCIVETKGSNKLIPSCTAKIREGMEVYTSTPKIEHHRKMILSMLFTERSHTCSVCVSNGNCELQDQSTQLKLANSSVPYLNNKFDIDASHKNFIHDPN
;
A
#
# COMPACT_ATOMS: atom_id res chain seq x y z
N MET A 1 13.20 3.44 30.09
CA MET A 1 12.25 2.97 29.06
C MET A 1 11.75 1.60 29.50
N LEU A 2 10.49 1.48 29.94
CA LEU A 2 9.87 0.20 30.27
C LEU A 2 9.69 -0.57 28.94
N LYS A 3 10.36 -1.71 28.79
CA LYS A 3 10.10 -2.64 27.66
C LYS A 3 8.67 -3.14 27.80
N GLU A 4 7.80 -2.70 26.90
CA GLU A 4 6.43 -3.19 26.85
C GLU A 4 6.47 -4.70 26.62
N LYS A 5 5.84 -5.46 27.53
CA LYS A 5 5.86 -6.92 27.49
C LYS A 5 5.04 -7.36 26.27
N VAL A 6 5.68 -7.94 25.28
CA VAL A 6 5.01 -8.46 24.07
C VAL A 6 3.99 -9.51 24.51
N ARG A 7 2.75 -9.32 24.08
CA ARG A 7 1.62 -10.25 24.36
C ARG A 7 1.07 -10.77 23.04
N VAL A 8 0.66 -12.01 23.04
CA VAL A 8 -0.10 -12.59 21.92
C VAL A 8 -1.51 -12.01 21.96
N LYS A 9 -2.02 -11.62 20.79
CA LYS A 9 -3.37 -11.11 20.56
C LYS A 9 -4.05 -11.95 19.50
N THR A 10 -5.35 -12.17 19.68
CA THR A 10 -6.20 -12.85 18.72
C THR A 10 -7.17 -11.85 18.11
N PHE A 11 -7.32 -11.89 16.79
CA PHE A 11 -8.22 -11.01 16.05
C PHE A 11 -8.65 -11.68 14.73
N LYS A 12 -9.50 -11.05 13.94
CA LYS A 12 -9.99 -11.62 12.69
C LYS A 12 -9.52 -10.81 11.48
N ILE A 13 -9.10 -11.52 10.42
CA ILE A 13 -8.91 -10.94 9.09
C ILE A 13 -9.80 -11.72 8.11
N ASN A 14 -10.74 -11.04 7.45
CA ASN A 14 -11.72 -11.65 6.53
C ASN A 14 -12.44 -12.84 7.17
N ASP A 15 -12.89 -12.67 8.42
CA ASP A 15 -13.57 -13.70 9.25
C ASP A 15 -12.71 -14.91 9.66
N ILE A 16 -11.42 -14.93 9.31
CA ILE A 16 -10.45 -15.95 9.75
C ILE A 16 -9.81 -15.49 11.06
N ASP A 17 -9.83 -16.35 12.08
CA ASP A 17 -9.14 -16.09 13.35
C ASP A 17 -7.63 -16.21 13.16
N VAL A 18 -6.92 -15.15 13.49
CA VAL A 18 -5.46 -15.05 13.39
C VAL A 18 -4.86 -14.59 14.72
N THR A 19 -3.61 -14.97 14.95
CA THR A 19 -2.87 -14.61 16.17
C THR A 19 -1.58 -13.88 15.78
N GLY A 20 -1.21 -12.89 16.57
CA GLY A 20 0.03 -12.15 16.38
C GLY A 20 0.53 -11.52 17.67
N GLN A 21 1.72 -10.96 17.62
CA GLN A 21 2.33 -10.27 18.74
C GLN A 21 1.86 -8.81 18.80
N SER A 22 1.68 -8.27 20.01
CA SER A 22 1.15 -6.91 20.22
C SER A 22 1.96 -5.78 19.57
N ASN A 23 3.21 -6.04 19.21
CA ASN A 23 4.09 -5.11 18.52
C ASN A 23 4.05 -5.25 16.98
N GLN A 24 3.36 -6.26 16.44
CA GLN A 24 3.19 -6.45 15.00
C GLN A 24 2.13 -5.52 14.41
N THR A 25 2.26 -5.26 13.12
CA THR A 25 1.27 -4.58 12.30
C THR A 25 0.26 -5.58 11.74
N ILE A 26 -0.87 -5.08 11.26
CA ILE A 26 -1.88 -5.92 10.58
C ILE A 26 -1.27 -6.59 9.34
N LEU A 27 -0.43 -5.89 8.58
CA LEU A 27 0.23 -6.41 7.39
C LEU A 27 1.21 -7.56 7.72
N GLU A 28 2.01 -7.41 8.78
CA GLU A 28 2.94 -8.45 9.22
C GLU A 28 2.20 -9.73 9.59
N VAL A 29 1.13 -9.62 10.39
CA VAL A 29 0.33 -10.80 10.76
C VAL A 29 -0.41 -11.39 9.54
N ALA A 30 -0.95 -10.56 8.64
CA ALA A 30 -1.58 -11.04 7.42
C ALA A 30 -0.60 -11.88 6.57
N LYS A 31 0.65 -11.44 6.42
CA LYS A 31 1.69 -12.19 5.71
C LYS A 31 2.02 -13.53 6.38
N GLU A 32 2.11 -13.57 7.72
CA GLU A 32 2.35 -14.81 8.48
C GLU A 32 1.22 -15.85 8.32
N HIS A 33 0.04 -15.39 7.94
CA HIS A 33 -1.14 -16.23 7.72
C HIS A 33 -1.53 -16.37 6.24
N ASP A 34 -0.60 -16.07 5.30
CA ASP A 34 -0.82 -16.16 3.85
C ASP A 34 -2.02 -15.34 3.34
N ILE A 35 -2.35 -14.25 4.03
CA ILE A 35 -3.41 -13.32 3.62
C ILE A 35 -2.78 -12.16 2.85
N ASP A 36 -3.07 -12.08 1.56
CA ASP A 36 -2.52 -11.01 0.71
C ASP A 36 -3.19 -9.67 0.95
N ILE A 37 -2.37 -8.66 1.18
CA ILE A 37 -2.75 -7.24 1.23
C ILE A 37 -1.82 -6.47 0.31
N PRO A 38 -2.32 -5.83 -0.76
CA PRO A 38 -1.49 -5.16 -1.73
C PRO A 38 -0.71 -3.99 -1.12
N THR A 39 0.55 -3.85 -1.53
CA THR A 39 1.45 -2.78 -1.08
C THR A 39 2.23 -2.22 -2.26
N LEU A 40 2.74 -0.98 -2.18
CA LEU A 40 3.68 -0.39 -3.14
C LEU A 40 4.88 0.27 -2.46
N CYS A 41 4.73 0.74 -1.22
CA CYS A 41 5.81 1.41 -0.49
C CYS A 41 6.35 0.59 0.69
N PHE A 42 5.89 -0.65 0.85
CA PHE A 42 6.37 -1.55 1.89
C PHE A 42 7.50 -2.41 1.33
N LEU A 43 8.65 -2.38 1.97
CA LEU A 43 9.76 -3.30 1.72
C LEU A 43 10.20 -3.89 3.05
N GLU A 44 10.30 -5.22 3.08
CA GLU A 44 10.71 -5.93 4.28
C GLU A 44 12.13 -5.53 4.72
N GLY A 45 12.32 -5.35 6.01
CA GLY A 45 13.59 -4.87 6.57
C GLY A 45 13.80 -3.36 6.54
N LEU A 46 12.90 -2.60 5.91
CA LEU A 46 12.93 -1.13 5.91
C LEU A 46 11.81 -0.53 6.76
N SER A 47 11.96 0.76 7.07
CA SER A 47 10.95 1.50 7.85
C SER A 47 9.64 1.65 7.10
N CYS A 48 8.53 1.29 7.73
CA CYS A 48 7.19 1.46 7.18
C CYS A 48 6.75 2.92 7.27
N VAL A 49 6.64 3.61 6.13
CA VAL A 49 6.20 5.01 6.08
C VAL A 49 4.69 5.17 5.84
N GLY A 50 4.02 4.13 5.30
CA GLY A 50 2.57 4.15 5.04
C GLY A 50 2.12 5.20 4.02
N SER A 51 2.98 5.62 3.09
CA SER A 51 2.71 6.75 2.19
C SER A 51 1.80 6.40 1.01
N CYS A 52 1.97 5.25 0.36
CA CYS A 52 1.22 4.90 -0.85
C CYS A 52 -0.26 4.60 -0.61
N ARG A 53 -0.66 4.22 0.59
CA ARG A 53 -2.04 3.86 0.98
C ARG A 53 -2.65 2.66 0.24
N MET A 54 -1.88 1.89 -0.52
CA MET A 54 -2.40 0.68 -1.18
C MET A 54 -2.82 -0.39 -0.16
N CYS A 55 -2.13 -0.48 0.97
CA CYS A 55 -2.38 -1.45 2.04
C CYS A 55 -3.56 -1.08 2.97
N ILE A 56 -4.46 -0.20 2.55
CA ILE A 56 -5.62 0.17 3.38
C ILE A 56 -6.54 -1.02 3.62
N VAL A 57 -7.04 -1.09 4.84
CA VAL A 57 -8.01 -2.08 5.31
C VAL A 57 -9.15 -1.40 6.05
N GLU A 58 -10.29 -2.07 6.13
CA GLU A 58 -11.46 -1.62 6.88
C GLU A 58 -11.53 -2.39 8.20
N THR A 59 -11.92 -1.69 9.27
CA THR A 59 -12.13 -2.31 10.58
C THR A 59 -13.59 -2.23 10.94
N LYS A 60 -14.16 -3.32 11.46
CA LYS A 60 -15.55 -3.37 11.91
C LYS A 60 -15.82 -2.27 12.94
N GLY A 61 -16.93 -1.59 12.78
CA GLY A 61 -17.33 -0.48 13.66
C GLY A 61 -16.62 0.85 13.42
N SER A 62 -15.79 0.96 12.37
CA SER A 62 -15.14 2.20 11.98
C SER A 62 -15.40 2.52 10.50
N ASN A 63 -15.74 3.78 10.23
CA ASN A 63 -15.85 4.26 8.84
C ASN A 63 -14.49 4.63 8.23
N LYS A 64 -13.40 4.59 9.00
CA LYS A 64 -12.07 4.99 8.56
C LYS A 64 -11.31 3.80 8.00
N LEU A 65 -10.70 3.98 6.83
CA LEU A 65 -9.72 3.04 6.30
C LEU A 65 -8.35 3.33 6.94
N ILE A 66 -7.68 2.28 7.37
CA ILE A 66 -6.36 2.40 8.02
C ILE A 66 -5.29 1.66 7.22
N PRO A 67 -4.05 2.18 7.14
CA PRO A 67 -2.95 1.47 6.45
C PRO A 67 -2.46 0.30 7.31
N SER A 68 -2.59 -0.92 6.79
CA SER A 68 -2.22 -2.14 7.52
C SER A 68 -0.73 -2.23 7.84
N CYS A 69 0.14 -1.60 7.02
CA CYS A 69 1.59 -1.63 7.23
C CYS A 69 2.06 -0.82 8.45
N THR A 70 1.25 0.11 8.96
CA THR A 70 1.59 0.94 10.14
C THR A 70 0.65 0.72 11.32
N ALA A 71 -0.54 0.20 11.07
CA ALA A 71 -1.54 -0.02 12.11
C ALA A 71 -1.21 -1.28 12.94
N LYS A 72 -1.09 -1.12 14.25
CA LYS A 72 -0.84 -2.22 15.18
C LYS A 72 -2.11 -3.02 15.43
N ILE A 73 -1.94 -4.33 15.61
CA ILE A 73 -3.04 -5.24 15.96
C ILE A 73 -3.61 -4.94 17.35
N ARG A 74 -4.90 -5.20 17.52
CA ARG A 74 -5.61 -5.09 18.81
C ARG A 74 -6.41 -6.35 19.06
N GLU A 75 -6.56 -6.70 20.34
CA GLU A 75 -7.37 -7.84 20.76
C GLU A 75 -8.82 -7.69 20.27
N GLY A 76 -9.37 -8.76 19.69
CA GLY A 76 -10.75 -8.81 19.21
C GLY A 76 -11.06 -7.90 18.01
N MET A 77 -10.05 -7.33 17.34
CA MET A 77 -10.22 -6.53 16.14
C MET A 77 -10.79 -7.40 15.00
N GLU A 78 -11.69 -6.85 14.19
CA GLU A 78 -12.13 -7.48 12.94
C GLU A 78 -11.71 -6.58 11.76
N VAL A 79 -10.95 -7.15 10.83
CA VAL A 79 -10.34 -6.46 9.70
C VAL A 79 -10.81 -7.08 8.40
N TYR A 80 -11.16 -6.25 7.43
CA TYR A 80 -11.51 -6.64 6.06
C TYR A 80 -10.46 -6.09 5.09
N THR A 81 -9.90 -6.97 4.26
CA THR A 81 -8.83 -6.62 3.32
C THR A 81 -9.34 -6.28 1.92
N SER A 82 -10.58 -6.70 1.60
CA SER A 82 -11.24 -6.43 0.31
C SER A 82 -12.73 -6.18 0.55
N THR A 83 -13.16 -4.94 0.31
CA THR A 83 -14.55 -4.52 0.28
C THR A 83 -14.74 -3.58 -0.93
N PRO A 84 -15.97 -3.38 -1.42
CA PRO A 84 -16.20 -2.43 -2.51
C PRO A 84 -15.63 -1.03 -2.24
N LYS A 85 -15.66 -0.61 -0.96
CA LYS A 85 -15.09 0.66 -0.51
C LYS A 85 -13.57 0.67 -0.62
N ILE A 86 -12.88 -0.39 -0.15
CA ILE A 86 -11.42 -0.52 -0.25
C ILE A 86 -10.99 -0.53 -1.72
N GLU A 87 -11.65 -1.33 -2.56
CA GLU A 87 -11.32 -1.43 -3.98
C GLU A 87 -11.50 -0.09 -4.70
N HIS A 88 -12.56 0.64 -4.41
CA HIS A 88 -12.78 1.98 -4.96
C HIS A 88 -11.62 2.93 -4.60
N HIS A 89 -11.20 2.96 -3.33
CA HIS A 89 -10.11 3.81 -2.90
C HIS A 89 -8.76 3.39 -3.49
N ARG A 90 -8.48 2.08 -3.60
CA ARG A 90 -7.26 1.58 -4.26
C ARG A 90 -7.22 1.97 -5.73
N LYS A 91 -8.32 1.85 -6.46
CA LYS A 91 -8.42 2.32 -7.86
C LYS A 91 -8.16 3.82 -7.98
N MET A 92 -8.70 4.63 -7.07
CA MET A 92 -8.45 6.07 -7.03
C MET A 92 -6.96 6.37 -6.79
N ILE A 93 -6.32 5.69 -5.84
CA ILE A 93 -4.89 5.83 -5.54
C ILE A 93 -4.05 5.50 -6.77
N LEU A 94 -4.31 4.35 -7.42
CA LEU A 94 -3.60 3.98 -8.64
C LEU A 94 -3.82 4.99 -9.77
N SER A 95 -5.05 5.48 -9.95
CA SER A 95 -5.34 6.53 -10.93
C SER A 95 -4.51 7.78 -10.69
N MET A 96 -4.37 8.22 -9.44
CA MET A 96 -3.52 9.37 -9.10
C MET A 96 -2.04 9.09 -9.39
N LEU A 97 -1.52 7.90 -9.04
CA LEU A 97 -0.14 7.51 -9.32
C LEU A 97 0.15 7.47 -10.83
N PHE A 98 -0.80 6.96 -11.63
CA PHE A 98 -0.65 6.95 -13.09
C PHE A 98 -0.71 8.34 -13.73
N THR A 99 -1.29 9.33 -13.05
CA THR A 99 -1.38 10.69 -13.56
C THR A 99 -0.26 11.62 -13.11
N GLU A 100 0.52 11.20 -12.13
CA GLU A 100 1.65 11.97 -11.62
C GLU A 100 2.76 12.12 -12.67
N ARG A 101 2.98 11.07 -13.47
CA ARG A 101 4.01 11.03 -14.51
C ARG A 101 3.49 10.37 -15.79
N SER A 102 4.24 10.56 -16.89
CA SER A 102 3.98 9.83 -18.13
C SER A 102 4.37 8.36 -17.98
N HIS A 103 3.38 7.48 -17.93
CA HIS A 103 3.58 6.03 -17.86
C HIS A 103 3.43 5.40 -19.26
N THR A 104 4.49 5.45 -20.06
CA THR A 104 4.54 4.77 -21.36
C THR A 104 5.03 3.34 -21.18
N CYS A 105 4.17 2.49 -20.63
CA CYS A 105 4.51 1.12 -20.22
C CYS A 105 5.14 0.28 -21.34
N SER A 106 4.70 0.45 -22.59
CA SER A 106 5.18 -0.33 -23.73
C SER A 106 6.68 -0.20 -24.01
N VAL A 107 7.29 0.91 -23.61
CA VAL A 107 8.73 1.18 -23.80
C VAL A 107 9.48 1.30 -22.46
N CYS A 108 8.81 1.04 -21.36
CA CYS A 108 9.40 1.10 -20.03
C CYS A 108 10.30 -0.12 -19.78
N VAL A 109 11.47 0.09 -19.18
CA VAL A 109 12.41 -0.98 -18.81
C VAL A 109 11.84 -1.97 -17.80
N SER A 110 10.84 -1.57 -17.01
CA SER A 110 10.15 -2.40 -16.02
C SER A 110 8.88 -3.05 -16.57
N ASN A 111 8.62 -2.94 -17.89
CA ASN A 111 7.42 -3.54 -18.47
C ASN A 111 7.38 -5.07 -18.25
N GLY A 112 6.28 -5.56 -17.68
CA GLY A 112 6.12 -6.98 -17.33
C GLY A 112 6.79 -7.41 -16.01
N ASN A 113 7.48 -6.49 -15.33
CA ASN A 113 8.03 -6.70 -13.98
C ASN A 113 7.84 -5.40 -13.15
N CYS A 114 6.58 -5.02 -12.95
CA CYS A 114 6.22 -3.76 -12.32
C CYS A 114 4.99 -3.92 -11.42
N GLU A 115 5.18 -3.79 -10.11
CA GLU A 115 4.11 -3.91 -9.12
C GLU A 115 2.93 -2.94 -9.39
N LEU A 116 3.19 -1.76 -9.95
CA LEU A 116 2.14 -0.80 -10.30
C LEU A 116 1.24 -1.35 -11.43
N GLN A 117 1.83 -2.00 -12.45
CA GLN A 117 1.08 -2.68 -13.52
C GLN A 117 0.27 -3.85 -12.97
N ASP A 118 0.89 -4.66 -12.10
CA ASP A 118 0.24 -5.83 -11.50
C ASP A 118 -0.98 -5.42 -10.68
N GLN A 119 -0.85 -4.41 -9.81
CA GLN A 119 -1.95 -3.86 -9.04
C GLN A 119 -3.07 -3.28 -9.93
N SER A 120 -2.70 -2.60 -11.01
CA SER A 120 -3.65 -2.07 -11.98
C SER A 120 -4.46 -3.19 -12.66
N THR A 121 -3.79 -4.27 -13.03
CA THR A 121 -4.42 -5.45 -13.66
C THR A 121 -5.36 -6.16 -12.68
N GLN A 122 -4.90 -6.38 -11.44
CA GLN A 122 -5.70 -7.03 -10.39
C GLN A 122 -6.99 -6.25 -10.08
N LEU A 123 -6.88 -4.93 -9.99
CA LEU A 123 -8.02 -4.05 -9.72
C LEU A 123 -8.85 -3.71 -10.97
N LYS A 124 -8.49 -4.25 -12.16
CA LYS A 124 -9.16 -4.00 -13.43
C LYS A 124 -9.28 -2.50 -13.73
N LEU A 125 -8.19 -1.77 -13.51
CA LEU A 125 -8.10 -0.36 -13.83
C LEU A 125 -7.71 -0.20 -15.31
N ALA A 126 -8.68 -0.14 -16.21
CA ALA A 126 -8.44 -0.03 -17.65
C ALA A 126 -7.93 1.37 -18.05
N ASN A 127 -8.45 2.42 -17.40
CA ASN A 127 -8.09 3.80 -17.69
C ASN A 127 -8.09 4.62 -16.39
N SER A 128 -7.19 5.59 -16.27
CA SER A 128 -7.28 6.57 -15.21
C SER A 128 -8.44 7.54 -15.49
N SER A 129 -9.28 7.77 -14.47
CA SER A 129 -10.33 8.80 -14.54
C SER A 129 -9.79 10.22 -14.31
N VAL A 130 -8.55 10.32 -13.85
CA VAL A 130 -7.86 11.58 -13.58
C VAL A 130 -7.04 11.95 -14.81
N PRO A 131 -7.19 13.16 -15.36
CA PRO A 131 -6.40 13.58 -16.52
C PRO A 131 -4.92 13.69 -16.17
N TYR A 132 -4.05 13.25 -17.07
CA TYR A 132 -2.61 13.42 -16.93
C TYR A 132 -2.27 14.92 -16.96
N LEU A 133 -1.70 15.39 -15.86
CA LEU A 133 -1.17 16.75 -15.77
C LEU A 133 0.25 16.72 -16.33
N ASN A 134 0.42 17.07 -17.58
CA ASN A 134 1.74 17.12 -18.25
C ASN A 134 2.60 18.28 -17.67
N ASN A 135 2.90 18.19 -16.39
CA ASN A 135 3.78 19.14 -15.74
C ASN A 135 5.23 18.85 -16.15
N LYS A 136 5.89 19.84 -16.70
CA LYS A 136 7.34 19.79 -16.93
C LYS A 136 8.03 20.45 -15.76
N PHE A 137 9.01 19.76 -15.22
CA PHE A 137 9.85 20.27 -14.14
C PHE A 137 11.26 20.53 -14.68
N ASP A 138 11.95 21.48 -14.08
CA ASP A 138 13.33 21.74 -14.44
C ASP A 138 14.24 20.59 -14.00
N ILE A 139 15.23 20.29 -14.82
CA ILE A 139 16.24 19.27 -14.48
C ILE A 139 17.11 19.84 -13.36
N ASP A 140 17.23 19.11 -12.27
CA ASP A 140 18.14 19.44 -11.18
C ASP A 140 19.52 18.82 -11.42
N ALA A 141 20.49 19.65 -11.79
CA ALA A 141 21.90 19.30 -11.97
C ALA A 141 22.78 19.88 -10.85
N SER A 142 22.23 20.23 -9.71
CA SER A 142 22.97 20.84 -8.59
C SER A 142 23.96 19.89 -7.92
N HIS A 143 23.74 18.57 -8.00
CA HIS A 143 24.63 17.57 -7.41
C HIS A 143 25.75 17.17 -8.38
N LYS A 144 26.99 17.10 -7.89
CA LYS A 144 28.19 16.86 -8.73
C LYS A 144 28.24 15.46 -9.38
N ASN A 145 27.55 14.47 -8.86
CA ASN A 145 27.67 13.06 -9.26
C ASN A 145 26.42 12.51 -9.96
N PHE A 146 25.30 13.21 -9.92
CA PHE A 146 24.06 12.76 -10.59
C PHE A 146 23.19 13.97 -10.98
N ILE A 147 22.39 13.74 -12.00
CA ILE A 147 21.38 14.67 -12.48
C ILE A 147 20.02 14.05 -12.17
N HIS A 148 19.12 14.82 -11.59
CA HIS A 148 17.74 14.42 -11.37
C HIS A 148 16.85 15.03 -12.44
N ASP A 149 16.31 14.19 -13.32
CA ASP A 149 15.27 14.55 -14.29
C ASP A 149 13.91 14.07 -13.73
N PRO A 150 13.04 14.97 -13.31
CA PRO A 150 11.75 14.62 -12.75
C PRO A 150 10.65 14.36 -13.80
N ASN A 151 10.95 14.45 -15.13
CA ASN A 151 9.98 14.31 -16.21
C ASN A 151 9.79 12.88 -16.72
#